data_73a3e5d5691a709fa159d6064ff0d2b5
#
_entry.id   73a3e5d5691a709fa159d6064ff0d2b5
#
_cell.length_a   1.000
_cell.length_b   1.000
_cell.length_c   1.000
_cell.angle_alpha   90.00
_cell.angle_beta   90.00
_cell.angle_gamma   90.00
#
_symmetry.space_group_name_H-M   'P 1'
#
loop_
_entity.id
_entity.type
_entity.pdbx_description
1 polymer ?
#
loop_
_entity_poly.entity_id
_entity_poly.type
_entity_poly.pdbx_seq_one_letter_code
_entity_poly.pdbx_strand_id
1 'polypeptide(L)'
;MTPLFKKLQLPPTLDEILILNEPEGFCKELDCLKDVIIKESLIQVSEVDFALVFVTEKKQIENRIETVYPKLVGDAILWFVYPKKSSKKYTTEITRDHGWGVLGDYNLEPVRQVAIDEDWTALRFRKVSFIRKMTRSKDFALSSAGKAKTTGV
;
A
#
# COMPACT_ATOMS: atom_id res chain seq x y z
N MET A 1 -10.83 10.99 13.39
CA MET A 1 -9.86 10.44 12.42
C MET A 1 -8.65 11.35 12.35
N THR A 2 -7.46 10.79 12.37
CA THR A 2 -6.22 11.56 12.33
C THR A 2 -5.98 12.17 10.96
N PRO A 3 -5.21 13.27 10.87
CA PRO A 3 -4.82 13.83 9.58
C PRO A 3 -4.11 12.81 8.67
N LEU A 4 -3.29 11.92 9.24
CA LEU A 4 -2.58 10.90 8.49
C LEU A 4 -3.56 9.94 7.79
N PHE A 5 -4.53 9.40 8.52
CA PHE A 5 -5.48 8.45 7.94
C PHE A 5 -6.43 9.09 6.94
N LYS A 6 -6.65 10.40 7.04
CA LYS A 6 -7.35 11.15 5.99
C LYS A 6 -6.53 11.19 4.70
N LYS A 7 -5.22 11.43 4.81
CA LYS A 7 -4.31 11.41 3.65
C LYS A 7 -4.22 10.01 3.05
N LEU A 8 -4.27 8.98 3.88
CA LEU A 8 -4.27 7.59 3.43
C LEU A 8 -5.63 7.16 2.87
N GLN A 9 -6.59 8.07 2.86
CA GLN A 9 -7.91 7.85 2.26
C GLN A 9 -8.73 6.76 2.93
N LEU A 10 -8.55 6.60 4.25
CA LEU A 10 -9.37 5.66 5.02
C LEU A 10 -10.83 6.13 4.99
N PRO A 11 -11.74 5.32 4.40
CA PRO A 11 -13.16 5.69 4.39
C PRO A 11 -13.72 5.73 5.82
N PRO A 12 -14.49 6.78 6.17
CA PRO A 12 -15.06 6.87 7.52
C PRO A 12 -16.08 5.78 7.82
N THR A 13 -16.55 5.07 6.80
CA THR A 13 -17.52 3.98 6.94
C THR A 13 -16.86 2.64 7.26
N LEU A 14 -15.54 2.52 7.10
CA LEU A 14 -14.84 1.28 7.43
C LEU A 14 -14.63 1.17 8.93
N ASP A 15 -14.99 0.01 9.46
CA ASP A 15 -14.85 -0.32 10.87
C ASP A 15 -13.72 -1.32 11.14
N GLU A 16 -13.05 -1.81 10.11
CA GLU A 16 -11.96 -2.77 10.23
C GLU A 16 -10.87 -2.49 9.20
N ILE A 17 -9.61 -2.51 9.64
CA ILE A 17 -8.44 -2.33 8.77
C ILE A 17 -7.38 -3.37 9.10
N LEU A 18 -6.53 -3.68 8.13
CA LEU A 18 -5.39 -4.58 8.30
C LEU A 18 -4.10 -3.76 8.32
N ILE A 19 -3.28 -3.96 9.34
CA ILE A 19 -1.96 -3.34 9.44
C ILE A 19 -0.94 -4.43 9.73
N LEU A 20 0.08 -4.53 8.87
CA LEU A 20 1.12 -5.56 9.00
C LEU A 20 2.48 -4.93 9.20
N ASN A 21 3.25 -5.49 10.14
CA ASN A 21 4.65 -5.15 10.41
C ASN A 21 4.89 -3.69 10.83
N GLU A 22 3.93 -3.04 11.46
CA GLU A 22 4.10 -1.66 11.91
C GLU A 22 5.23 -1.52 12.93
N PRO A 23 6.05 -0.45 12.85
CA PRO A 23 7.07 -0.16 13.83
C PRO A 23 6.44 0.32 15.16
N GLU A 24 7.16 0.16 16.26
CA GLU A 24 6.65 0.54 17.59
C GLU A 24 6.12 1.98 17.64
N GLY A 25 6.83 2.92 17.01
CA GLY A 25 6.42 4.32 17.02
C GLY A 25 5.07 4.60 16.34
N PHE A 26 4.57 3.67 15.54
CA PHE A 26 3.30 3.85 14.83
C PHE A 26 2.09 3.61 15.74
N CYS A 27 2.27 3.01 16.91
CA CYS A 27 1.17 2.74 17.85
C CYS A 27 0.39 4.01 18.21
N LYS A 28 1.07 5.14 18.30
CA LYS A 28 0.44 6.42 18.65
C LYS A 28 -0.61 6.82 17.62
N GLU A 29 -0.35 6.57 16.34
CA GLU A 29 -1.32 6.87 15.28
C GLU A 29 -2.53 5.95 15.37
N LEU A 30 -2.29 4.68 15.71
CA LEU A 30 -3.36 3.69 15.84
C LEU A 30 -4.26 3.97 17.03
N ASP A 31 -3.70 4.43 18.13
CA ASP A 31 -4.46 4.77 19.34
C ASP A 31 -5.45 5.92 19.11
N CYS A 32 -5.20 6.74 18.11
CA CYS A 32 -6.08 7.84 17.74
C CYS A 32 -7.26 7.41 16.86
N LEU A 33 -7.27 6.16 16.36
CA LEU A 33 -8.38 5.61 15.60
C LEU A 33 -9.40 5.01 16.56
N LYS A 34 -10.53 5.70 16.71
CA LYS A 34 -11.64 5.23 17.53
C LYS A 34 -12.65 4.52 16.63
N ASP A 35 -13.32 3.53 17.16
CA ASP A 35 -14.38 2.78 16.47
C ASP A 35 -13.88 2.02 15.23
N VAL A 36 -12.57 1.79 15.14
CA VAL A 36 -11.97 1.00 14.06
C VAL A 36 -11.25 -0.19 14.68
N ILE A 37 -11.58 -1.38 14.19
CA ILE A 37 -10.93 -2.62 14.61
C ILE A 37 -9.65 -2.77 13.79
N ILE A 38 -8.52 -2.87 14.47
CA ILE A 38 -7.22 -3.03 13.81
C ILE A 38 -6.81 -4.49 13.87
N LYS A 39 -6.74 -5.13 12.70
CA LYS A 39 -6.23 -6.49 12.56
C LYS A 39 -4.75 -6.42 12.22
N GLU A 40 -3.94 -7.17 12.92
CA GLU A 40 -2.48 -7.16 12.77
C GLU A 40 -1.95 -8.48 12.20
N SER A 41 -2.84 -9.38 11.83
CA SER A 41 -2.48 -10.69 11.28
C SER A 41 -3.42 -11.10 10.17
N LEU A 42 -2.87 -11.71 9.13
CA LEU A 42 -3.65 -12.24 8.00
C LEU A 42 -4.57 -13.40 8.41
N ILE A 43 -4.24 -14.09 9.49
CA ILE A 43 -5.07 -15.18 10.01
C ILE A 43 -6.40 -14.64 10.53
N GLN A 44 -6.42 -13.40 11.00
CA GLN A 44 -7.60 -12.77 11.60
C GLN A 44 -8.61 -12.23 10.58
N VAL A 45 -8.23 -12.16 9.30
CA VAL A 45 -9.07 -11.55 8.27
C VAL A 45 -9.31 -12.51 7.12
N SER A 46 -10.54 -12.48 6.57
CA SER A 46 -10.90 -13.20 5.34
C SER A 46 -11.01 -12.24 4.16
N GLU A 47 -11.44 -11.01 4.39
CA GLU A 47 -11.59 -9.98 3.39
C GLU A 47 -10.94 -8.68 3.87
N VAL A 48 -10.30 -7.96 2.94
CA VAL A 48 -9.58 -6.72 3.26
C VAL A 48 -10.05 -5.60 2.34
N ASP A 49 -10.53 -4.52 2.94
CA ASP A 49 -10.91 -3.29 2.23
C ASP A 49 -9.84 -2.21 2.34
N PHE A 50 -9.03 -2.26 3.38
CA PHE A 50 -7.95 -1.31 3.61
C PHE A 50 -6.79 -2.05 4.28
N ALA A 51 -5.61 -1.97 3.69
CA ALA A 51 -4.41 -2.60 4.22
C ALA A 51 -3.24 -1.61 4.21
N LEU A 52 -2.49 -1.60 5.30
CA LEU A 52 -1.27 -0.83 5.45
C LEU A 52 -0.15 -1.82 5.79
N VAL A 53 0.78 -2.02 4.88
CA VAL A 53 1.82 -3.05 5.00
C VAL A 53 3.19 -2.39 5.03
N PHE A 54 3.89 -2.50 6.17
CA PHE A 54 5.23 -1.96 6.33
C PHE A 54 6.26 -2.95 5.82
N VAL A 55 7.17 -2.49 4.96
CA VAL A 55 8.24 -3.31 4.38
C VAL A 55 9.56 -2.56 4.37
N THR A 56 10.65 -3.30 4.52
CA THR A 56 12.01 -2.75 4.44
C THR A 56 12.84 -3.46 3.37
N GLU A 57 12.36 -4.59 2.85
CA GLU A 57 13.06 -5.39 1.85
C GLU A 57 12.09 -5.85 0.76
N LYS A 58 12.61 -6.01 -0.45
CA LYS A 58 11.85 -6.54 -1.59
C LYS A 58 11.17 -7.87 -1.30
N LYS A 59 11.88 -8.75 -0.61
CA LYS A 59 11.37 -10.08 -0.29
C LYS A 59 10.09 -10.00 0.54
N GLN A 60 9.98 -9.00 1.40
CA GLN A 60 8.78 -8.79 2.20
C GLN A 60 7.60 -8.39 1.30
N ILE A 61 7.85 -7.59 0.26
CA ILE A 61 6.81 -7.23 -0.71
C ILE A 61 6.29 -8.49 -1.39
N GLU A 62 7.18 -9.33 -1.89
CA GLU A 62 6.83 -10.57 -2.55
C GLU A 62 6.01 -11.50 -1.67
N ASN A 63 6.47 -11.69 -0.43
CA ASN A 63 5.79 -12.57 0.53
C ASN A 63 4.42 -12.02 0.94
N ARG A 64 4.33 -10.71 1.15
CA ARG A 64 3.09 -10.10 1.63
C ARG A 64 2.03 -10.04 0.54
N ILE A 65 2.41 -9.70 -0.68
CA ILE A 65 1.40 -9.61 -1.76
C ILE A 65 0.78 -10.98 -2.05
N GLU A 66 1.56 -12.05 -1.98
CA GLU A 66 1.06 -13.40 -2.19
C GLU A 66 -0.06 -13.76 -1.22
N THR A 67 0.04 -13.31 0.03
CA THR A 67 -0.94 -13.62 1.07
C THR A 67 -2.04 -12.57 1.20
N VAL A 68 -1.75 -11.32 0.91
CA VAL A 68 -2.72 -10.23 1.02
C VAL A 68 -3.65 -10.16 -0.20
N TYR A 69 -3.11 -10.34 -1.39
CA TYR A 69 -3.88 -10.15 -2.64
C TYR A 69 -5.18 -10.95 -2.70
N PRO A 70 -5.18 -12.26 -2.35
CA PRO A 70 -6.42 -13.04 -2.41
C PRO A 70 -7.52 -12.53 -1.47
N LYS A 71 -7.16 -11.74 -0.48
CA LYS A 71 -8.09 -11.20 0.51
C LYS A 71 -8.61 -9.80 0.15
N LEU A 72 -7.98 -9.14 -0.84
CA LEU A 72 -8.40 -7.81 -1.27
C LEU A 72 -9.72 -7.89 -2.03
N VAL A 73 -10.73 -7.19 -1.53
CA VAL A 73 -12.07 -7.18 -2.14
C VAL A 73 -12.30 -5.90 -2.93
N GLY A 74 -12.86 -6.06 -4.14
CA GLY A 74 -13.20 -4.91 -4.98
C GLY A 74 -12.03 -3.97 -5.18
N ASP A 75 -12.30 -2.67 -5.06
CA ASP A 75 -11.30 -1.62 -5.16
C ASP A 75 -10.67 -1.34 -3.80
N ALA A 76 -10.16 -2.39 -3.15
CA ALA A 76 -9.52 -2.28 -1.84
C ALA A 76 -8.37 -1.28 -1.86
N ILE A 77 -8.20 -0.60 -0.75
CA ILE A 77 -7.11 0.37 -0.58
C ILE A 77 -5.90 -0.34 0.00
N LEU A 78 -4.84 -0.45 -0.79
CA LEU A 78 -3.61 -1.12 -0.40
C LEU A 78 -2.46 -0.12 -0.40
N TRP A 79 -1.81 0.03 0.76
CA TRP A 79 -0.63 0.84 0.93
C TRP A 79 0.55 -0.03 1.33
N PHE A 80 1.67 0.13 0.64
CA PHE A 80 2.96 -0.36 1.12
C PHE A 80 3.72 0.82 1.70
N VAL A 81 4.19 0.67 2.93
CA VAL A 81 4.93 1.71 3.64
C VAL A 81 6.38 1.27 3.75
N TYR A 82 7.29 2.10 3.28
CA TYR A 82 8.70 1.77 3.22
C TYR A 82 9.56 2.95 3.68
N PRO A 83 10.83 2.70 4.07
CA PRO A 83 11.70 3.77 4.56
C PRO A 83 12.05 4.77 3.47
N LYS A 84 12.04 6.05 3.83
CA LYS A 84 12.54 7.12 2.96
C LYS A 84 14.05 6.98 2.77
N LYS A 85 14.57 7.42 1.63
CA LYS A 85 16.02 7.52 1.41
C LYS A 85 16.70 8.41 2.45
N SER A 86 16.02 9.44 2.91
CA SER A 86 16.52 10.37 3.90
C SER A 86 16.49 9.85 5.33
N SER A 87 15.90 8.67 5.56
CA SER A 87 15.86 8.10 6.90
C SER A 87 17.27 7.79 7.41
N LYS A 88 17.53 8.20 8.64
CA LYS A 88 18.79 7.89 9.33
C LYS A 88 18.69 6.60 10.13
N LYS A 89 17.48 6.15 10.38
CA LYS A 89 17.19 4.98 11.21
C LYS A 89 17.09 3.68 10.41
N TYR A 90 16.62 3.78 9.17
CA TYR A 90 16.40 2.61 8.32
C TYR A 90 17.13 2.77 6.99
N THR A 91 17.61 1.65 6.45
CA THR A 91 18.14 1.58 5.10
C THR A 91 17.34 0.55 4.31
N THR A 92 17.15 0.81 3.01
CA THR A 92 16.41 -0.11 2.14
C THR A 92 16.84 0.09 0.70
N GLU A 93 16.72 -0.98 -0.10
CA GLU A 93 16.88 -0.91 -1.54
C GLU A 93 15.59 -0.45 -2.24
N ILE A 94 14.46 -0.40 -1.52
CA ILE A 94 13.18 -0.01 -2.06
C ILE A 94 13.14 1.51 -2.24
N THR A 95 12.72 1.94 -3.44
CA THR A 95 12.45 3.35 -3.71
C THR A 95 11.08 3.45 -4.36
N ARG A 96 10.65 4.67 -4.69
CA ARG A 96 9.37 4.85 -5.38
C ARG A 96 9.30 4.04 -6.68
N ASP A 97 10.44 3.88 -7.38
CA ASP A 97 10.49 3.24 -8.70
C ASP A 97 11.14 1.85 -8.70
N HIS A 98 11.63 1.38 -7.54
CA HIS A 98 12.30 0.09 -7.43
C HIS A 98 11.73 -0.79 -6.32
N GLY A 99 11.58 -2.06 -6.61
CA GLY A 99 11.13 -3.06 -5.65
C GLY A 99 9.71 -3.53 -5.88
N TRP A 100 8.98 -2.90 -6.79
CA TRP A 100 7.55 -3.14 -6.99
C TRP A 100 7.18 -4.02 -8.17
N GLY A 101 8.19 -4.51 -8.90
CA GLY A 101 7.95 -5.31 -10.13
C GLY A 101 7.00 -6.47 -9.93
N VAL A 102 7.12 -7.18 -8.80
CA VAL A 102 6.26 -8.34 -8.49
C VAL A 102 4.77 -7.94 -8.44
N LEU A 103 4.45 -6.71 -8.04
CA LEU A 103 3.07 -6.24 -7.97
C LEU A 103 2.43 -6.12 -9.35
N GLY A 104 3.23 -5.90 -10.38
CA GLY A 104 2.75 -5.91 -11.76
C GLY A 104 2.16 -7.25 -12.17
N ASP A 105 2.69 -8.35 -11.63
CA ASP A 105 2.19 -9.70 -11.89
C ASP A 105 0.77 -9.91 -11.35
N TYR A 106 0.38 -9.08 -10.39
CA TYR A 106 -0.96 -9.07 -9.81
C TYR A 106 -1.86 -7.99 -10.40
N ASN A 107 -1.42 -7.33 -11.47
CA ASN A 107 -2.14 -6.22 -12.11
C ASN A 107 -2.43 -5.07 -11.15
N LEU A 108 -1.44 -4.73 -10.34
CA LEU A 108 -1.47 -3.59 -9.42
C LEU A 108 -0.53 -2.51 -9.92
N GLU A 109 -0.97 -1.25 -9.83
CA GLU A 109 -0.16 -0.10 -10.22
C GLU A 109 -0.15 0.94 -9.11
N PRO A 110 1.00 1.62 -8.88
CA PRO A 110 1.05 2.68 -7.89
C PRO A 110 0.30 3.92 -8.39
N VAL A 111 -0.53 4.50 -7.52
CA VAL A 111 -1.39 5.62 -7.90
C VAL A 111 -1.21 6.86 -7.03
N ARG A 112 -0.61 6.73 -5.86
CA ARG A 112 -0.47 7.86 -4.93
C ARG A 112 0.65 7.61 -3.94
N GLN A 113 1.35 8.68 -3.55
CA GLN A 113 2.37 8.62 -2.51
C GLN A 113 2.04 9.61 -1.40
N VAL A 114 2.19 9.17 -0.16
CA VAL A 114 1.93 9.99 1.04
C VAL A 114 3.08 9.82 2.02
N ALA A 115 3.67 10.93 2.45
CA ALA A 115 4.68 10.89 3.51
C ALA A 115 4.01 10.59 4.86
N ILE A 116 4.54 9.63 5.58
CA ILE A 116 4.05 9.26 6.91
C ILE A 116 4.72 10.14 7.98
N ASP A 117 6.06 10.08 8.02
CA ASP A 117 6.87 10.82 8.97
C ASP A 117 8.28 11.04 8.38
N GLU A 118 9.26 11.31 9.24
CA GLU A 118 10.64 11.54 8.79
C GLU A 118 11.33 10.28 8.25
N ASP A 119 10.84 9.09 8.64
CA ASP A 119 11.45 7.81 8.28
C ASP A 119 10.67 7.02 7.24
N TRP A 120 9.36 7.20 7.16
CA TRP A 120 8.48 6.34 6.37
C TRP A 120 7.67 7.11 5.33
N THR A 121 7.45 6.48 4.18
CA THR A 121 6.56 6.97 3.14
C THR A 121 5.67 5.84 2.64
N ALA A 122 4.45 6.16 2.25
CA ALA A 122 3.47 5.18 1.81
C ALA A 122 3.20 5.33 0.31
N LEU A 123 3.11 4.19 -0.39
CA LEU A 123 2.77 4.14 -1.80
C LEU A 123 1.52 3.30 -1.97
N ARG A 124 0.45 3.91 -2.52
CA ARG A 124 -0.81 3.22 -2.75
C ARG A 124 -0.78 2.47 -4.06
N PHE A 125 -1.22 1.22 -4.00
CA PHE A 125 -1.42 0.37 -5.17
C PHE A 125 -2.89 0.11 -5.39
N ARG A 126 -3.30 0.10 -6.64
CA ARG A 126 -4.68 -0.10 -7.03
C ARG A 126 -4.75 -1.11 -8.15
N LYS A 127 -5.80 -1.93 -8.15
CA LYS A 127 -6.04 -2.88 -9.24
C LYS A 127 -6.28 -2.10 -10.53
N VAL A 128 -5.61 -2.48 -11.60
CA VAL A 128 -5.71 -1.77 -12.89
C VAL A 128 -7.14 -1.65 -13.37
N SER A 129 -7.98 -2.65 -13.12
CA SER A 129 -9.39 -2.64 -13.54
C SER A 129 -10.20 -1.46 -12.98
N PHE A 130 -9.74 -0.85 -11.89
CA PHE A 130 -10.39 0.29 -11.25
C PHE A 130 -9.76 1.63 -11.62
N ILE A 131 -8.66 1.62 -12.39
CA ILE A 131 -7.99 2.85 -12.81
C ILE A 131 -8.55 3.28 -14.15
N ARG A 132 -9.17 4.47 -14.17
CA ARG A 132 -9.82 4.96 -15.41
C ARG A 132 -8.80 5.38 -16.46
N LYS A 133 -7.73 6.04 -16.07
CA LYS A 133 -6.71 6.54 -16.98
C LYS A 133 -5.36 6.60 -16.27
N MET A 134 -4.32 6.13 -16.96
CA MET A 134 -2.96 6.24 -16.46
C MET A 134 -2.24 7.35 -17.23
N THR A 135 -1.60 8.26 -16.46
CA THR A 135 -0.89 9.41 -17.04
C THR A 135 0.60 9.15 -17.24
N ARG A 136 1.13 8.07 -16.66
CA ARG A 136 2.55 7.72 -16.81
C ARG A 136 2.79 7.04 -18.16
N SER A 137 4.04 7.04 -18.61
CA SER A 137 4.40 6.36 -19.84
C SER A 137 4.27 4.84 -19.68
N LYS A 138 4.13 4.14 -20.82
CA LYS A 138 4.02 2.69 -20.86
C LYS A 138 5.17 1.99 -20.13
N ASP A 139 6.39 2.55 -20.22
CA ASP A 139 7.60 1.95 -19.64
C ASP A 139 7.59 1.95 -18.12
N PHE A 140 6.80 2.83 -17.50
CA PHE A 140 6.68 2.91 -16.05
C PHE A 140 5.51 2.11 -15.49
N ALA A 141 4.65 1.58 -16.36
CA ALA A 141 3.57 0.72 -15.92
C ALA A 141 4.12 -0.65 -15.53
N LEU A 142 3.64 -1.20 -14.41
CA LEU A 142 4.13 -2.47 -13.86
C LEU A 142 3.44 -3.68 -14.47
N SER A 143 2.16 -3.58 -14.79
CA SER A 143 1.35 -4.69 -15.27
C SER A 143 1.10 -4.60 -16.76
N SER A 144 0.78 -5.75 -17.38
CA SER A 144 0.36 -5.78 -18.78
C SER A 144 -0.93 -4.98 -18.98
N ALA A 145 -1.86 -5.07 -18.04
CA ALA A 145 -3.11 -4.32 -18.10
C ALA A 145 -2.88 -2.81 -17.95
N GLY A 146 -1.94 -2.41 -17.08
CA GLY A 146 -1.55 -1.01 -16.93
C GLY A 146 -0.87 -0.47 -18.18
N LYS A 147 0.01 -1.26 -18.79
CA LYS A 147 0.68 -0.90 -20.04
C LYS A 147 -0.34 -0.73 -21.17
N ALA A 148 -1.35 -1.60 -21.23
CA ALA A 148 -2.42 -1.48 -22.23
C ALA A 148 -3.21 -0.20 -22.03
N LYS A 149 -3.51 0.20 -20.78
CA LYS A 149 -4.23 1.45 -20.50
C LYS A 149 -3.43 2.69 -20.91
N THR A 150 -2.09 2.66 -20.75
CA THR A 150 -1.24 3.79 -21.14
C THR A 150 -1.11 3.94 -22.65
N THR A 151 -1.29 2.87 -23.42
CA THR A 151 -1.20 2.88 -24.88
C THR A 151 -2.55 3.06 -25.56
N GLY A 152 -3.64 2.81 -24.86
CA GLY A 152 -4.99 2.87 -25.43
C GLY A 152 -5.63 4.25 -25.42
N VAL A 153 -4.84 5.27 -25.32
CA VAL A 153 -5.32 6.65 -25.22
C VAL A 153 -5.70 7.24 -26.56
#